data_42d2a4e63b0849774758f3937ee726b4
#
_entry.id   42d2a4e63b0849774758f3937ee726b4
#
_cell.length_a   1.000
_cell.length_b   1.000
_cell.length_c   1.000
_cell.angle_alpha   90.00
_cell.angle_beta   90.00
_cell.angle_gamma   90.00
#
_symmetry.space_group_name_H-M   'P 1'
#
loop_
_entity.id
_entity.type
_entity.pdbx_description
1 polymer ?
#
loop_
_entity_poly.entity_id
_entity_poly.type
_entity_poly.pdbx_seq_one_letter_code
_entity_poly.pdbx_strand_id
1 'polypeptide(L)'
;MLETNPYYGKLYDTLAENCVSLRLYKEAVGFAREALKINPRDWNAMSVLGVNLMRIGEEDEGKAALDKAYKGDPFNVWNVNTLTLMDSFDHFTRFETPHFKVKLHEKEVAVLRPYVTELLENAYDRLSEKYGFNPESPITFEMYPDHADFAVRTLGLPGIGALGVSFGKLFVMDSPTARKPDAFNWGSTLWHEFTHVITLQMTDHKIPRWFSEGLSVFEERKGFPGWGDDMKLDYLAAIKAKKLLPTAELNNGFIRPKYEQQVFVSYYQASILCEYIDQKFGFSAIKKMLALYKQGKGTADVFKEALGLSLEQFDTEFFKWVDDKVKNLDVKPFTELISSGQQALAKGDTDKAIEILNQAIDTYPEYTDEHNAYEPLADAYLKKGNKKAAVDTLKKYMTYSETGYKASLKLAELLLEAGDPAGARHAPEGAMFIRPMDMEEHQRLGDLLLSQKQYTPAVREFEALIALNTPDKAGTYTKLAESNFGQGNRQSAKTNVMKALEIAPSYEPALELLLKVR
;
A
#
# COMPACT_ATOMS: atom_id res chain seq x y z
N MET A 1 -9.09 39.10 -21.31
CA MET A 1 -9.61 39.46 -19.98
C MET A 1 -8.60 40.32 -19.20
N LEU A 2 -7.35 39.91 -19.05
CA LEU A 2 -6.30 40.70 -18.37
C LEU A 2 -5.91 41.95 -19.16
N GLU A 3 -5.98 41.96 -20.49
CA GLU A 3 -5.80 43.14 -21.32
C GLU A 3 -6.86 44.21 -21.07
N THR A 4 -8.07 43.77 -20.69
CA THR A 4 -9.21 44.67 -20.41
C THR A 4 -9.27 45.09 -18.93
N ASN A 5 -8.83 44.23 -18.03
CA ASN A 5 -8.73 44.49 -16.58
C ASN A 5 -7.52 43.78 -15.97
N PRO A 6 -6.34 44.44 -15.90
CA PRO A 6 -5.12 43.88 -15.36
C PRO A 6 -5.18 43.59 -13.85
N TYR A 7 -6.20 44.11 -13.15
CA TYR A 7 -6.41 43.92 -11.71
C TYR A 7 -7.44 42.83 -11.39
N TYR A 8 -7.81 41.99 -12.35
CA TYR A 8 -8.80 40.95 -12.16
C TYR A 8 -8.18 39.70 -11.52
N GLY A 9 -7.86 39.78 -10.23
CA GLY A 9 -7.22 38.70 -9.45
C GLY A 9 -8.02 37.40 -9.45
N LYS A 10 -9.37 37.48 -9.46
CA LYS A 10 -10.26 36.29 -9.43
C LYS A 10 -10.04 35.32 -10.61
N LEU A 11 -9.46 35.77 -11.74
CA LEU A 11 -9.06 34.88 -12.81
C LEU A 11 -7.99 33.89 -12.34
N TYR A 12 -6.99 34.40 -11.61
CA TYR A 12 -5.90 33.55 -11.10
C TYR A 12 -6.37 32.61 -10.02
N ASP A 13 -7.32 32.98 -9.15
CA ASP A 13 -7.95 32.08 -8.19
C ASP A 13 -8.62 30.92 -8.91
N THR A 14 -9.44 31.23 -9.92
CA THR A 14 -10.11 30.18 -10.71
C THR A 14 -9.12 29.27 -11.43
N LEU A 15 -8.03 29.81 -11.97
CA LEU A 15 -6.97 29.02 -12.60
C LEU A 15 -6.26 28.14 -11.58
N ALA A 16 -5.95 28.66 -10.38
CA ALA A 16 -5.34 27.88 -9.31
C ALA A 16 -6.23 26.73 -8.86
N GLU A 17 -7.53 26.97 -8.63
CA GLU A 17 -8.49 25.95 -8.26
C GLU A 17 -8.67 24.86 -9.34
N ASN A 18 -8.71 25.25 -10.62
CA ASN A 18 -8.73 24.32 -11.73
C ASN A 18 -7.44 23.47 -11.80
N CYS A 19 -6.27 24.08 -11.57
CA CYS A 19 -5.00 23.35 -11.50
C CYS A 19 -4.99 22.32 -10.36
N VAL A 20 -5.55 22.66 -9.19
CA VAL A 20 -5.71 21.70 -8.07
C VAL A 20 -6.55 20.51 -8.51
N SER A 21 -7.69 20.74 -9.18
CA SER A 21 -8.58 19.69 -9.68
C SER A 21 -7.89 18.77 -10.71
N LEU A 22 -6.91 19.31 -11.44
CA LEU A 22 -6.10 18.59 -12.43
C LEU A 22 -4.80 18.02 -11.85
N ARG A 23 -4.58 18.10 -10.53
CA ARG A 23 -3.34 17.68 -9.85
C ARG A 23 -2.07 18.44 -10.28
N LEU A 24 -2.23 19.63 -10.85
CA LEU A 24 -1.16 20.54 -11.28
C LEU A 24 -0.79 21.50 -10.14
N TYR A 25 -0.24 20.97 -9.06
CA TYR A 25 -0.05 21.69 -7.80
C TYR A 25 0.99 22.82 -7.90
N LYS A 26 2.04 22.65 -8.71
CA LYS A 26 3.06 23.68 -8.95
C LYS A 26 2.46 24.88 -9.69
N GLU A 27 1.63 24.62 -10.68
CA GLU A 27 0.89 25.65 -11.44
C GLU A 27 -0.12 26.36 -10.54
N ALA A 28 -0.82 25.60 -9.67
CA ALA A 28 -1.74 26.18 -8.67
C ALA A 28 -1.02 27.16 -7.75
N VAL A 29 0.17 26.80 -7.23
CA VAL A 29 1.03 27.69 -6.45
C VAL A 29 1.42 28.93 -7.25
N GLY A 30 1.80 28.77 -8.53
CA GLY A 30 2.13 29.88 -9.43
C GLY A 30 0.97 30.87 -9.59
N PHE A 31 -0.22 30.35 -9.90
CA PHE A 31 -1.42 31.22 -10.08
C PHE A 31 -1.87 31.88 -8.77
N ALA A 32 -1.82 31.17 -7.63
CA ALA A 32 -2.12 31.77 -6.34
C ALA A 32 -1.16 32.91 -6.00
N ARG A 33 0.13 32.80 -6.32
CA ARG A 33 1.10 33.89 -6.17
C ARG A 33 0.77 35.09 -7.09
N GLU A 34 0.32 34.86 -8.32
CA GLU A 34 -0.12 35.96 -9.22
C GLU A 34 -1.38 36.67 -8.68
N ALA A 35 -2.36 35.93 -8.15
CA ALA A 35 -3.52 36.53 -7.47
C ALA A 35 -3.09 37.43 -6.31
N LEU A 36 -2.14 36.98 -5.48
CA LEU A 36 -1.63 37.72 -4.33
C LEU A 36 -0.78 38.96 -4.69
N LYS A 37 -0.16 39.01 -5.87
CA LYS A 37 0.48 40.24 -6.38
C LYS A 37 -0.54 41.32 -6.65
N ILE A 38 -1.74 40.93 -7.12
CA ILE A 38 -2.84 41.88 -7.40
C ILE A 38 -3.53 42.30 -6.11
N ASN A 39 -3.87 41.34 -5.26
CA ASN A 39 -4.50 41.57 -3.97
C ASN A 39 -3.78 40.80 -2.84
N PRO A 40 -2.84 41.43 -2.12
CA PRO A 40 -2.12 40.79 -1.00
C PRO A 40 -3.01 40.35 0.18
N ARG A 41 -4.29 40.78 0.20
CA ARG A 41 -5.29 40.40 1.20
C ARG A 41 -6.33 39.41 0.65
N ASP A 42 -6.04 38.74 -0.42
CA ASP A 42 -6.87 37.66 -0.92
C ASP A 42 -6.62 36.39 -0.07
N TRP A 43 -7.44 36.25 0.97
CA TRP A 43 -7.27 35.13 1.93
C TRP A 43 -7.56 33.78 1.32
N ASN A 44 -8.42 33.72 0.29
CA ASN A 44 -8.66 32.50 -0.46
C ASN A 44 -7.40 32.07 -1.26
N ALA A 45 -6.85 33.03 -2.04
CA ALA A 45 -5.60 32.76 -2.76
C ALA A 45 -4.44 32.40 -1.81
N MET A 46 -4.37 33.04 -0.63
CA MET A 46 -3.36 32.72 0.39
C MET A 46 -3.55 31.29 0.95
N SER A 47 -4.79 30.86 1.16
CA SER A 47 -5.15 29.53 1.59
C SER A 47 -4.79 28.48 0.54
N VAL A 48 -5.17 28.71 -0.72
CA VAL A 48 -4.83 27.86 -1.87
C VAL A 48 -3.31 27.75 -2.02
N LEU A 49 -2.58 28.86 -1.88
CA LEU A 49 -1.11 28.87 -1.89
C LEU A 49 -0.56 27.94 -0.78
N GLY A 50 -0.97 28.14 0.46
CA GLY A 50 -0.44 27.40 1.61
C GLY A 50 -0.69 25.88 1.49
N VAL A 51 -1.93 25.48 1.18
CA VAL A 51 -2.27 24.06 1.04
C VAL A 51 -1.50 23.40 -0.10
N ASN A 52 -1.30 24.09 -1.24
CA ASN A 52 -0.59 23.50 -2.36
C ASN A 52 0.93 23.53 -2.20
N LEU A 53 1.49 24.47 -1.45
CA LEU A 53 2.88 24.41 -0.99
C LEU A 53 3.12 23.17 -0.12
N MET A 54 2.20 22.86 0.82
CA MET A 54 2.23 21.62 1.59
C MET A 54 2.23 20.37 0.71
N ARG A 55 1.44 20.34 -0.37
CA ARG A 55 1.35 19.21 -1.32
C ARG A 55 2.60 19.01 -2.15
N ILE A 56 3.35 20.07 -2.44
CA ILE A 56 4.64 19.96 -3.16
C ILE A 56 5.85 19.82 -2.23
N GLY A 57 5.63 19.72 -0.91
CA GLY A 57 6.68 19.49 0.09
C GLY A 57 7.35 20.74 0.65
N GLU A 58 6.84 21.94 0.32
CA GLU A 58 7.35 23.23 0.82
C GLU A 58 6.66 23.60 2.14
N GLU A 59 6.92 22.81 3.21
CA GLU A 59 6.18 22.90 4.48
C GLU A 59 6.32 24.27 5.15
N ASP A 60 7.52 24.85 5.22
CA ASP A 60 7.77 26.11 5.94
C ASP A 60 7.07 27.29 5.27
N GLU A 61 7.16 27.39 3.94
CA GLU A 61 6.46 28.43 3.19
C GLU A 61 4.94 28.22 3.23
N GLY A 62 4.50 26.93 3.15
CA GLY A 62 3.10 26.54 3.28
C GLY A 62 2.52 26.98 4.62
N LYS A 63 3.21 26.69 5.73
CA LYS A 63 2.81 27.13 7.07
C LYS A 63 2.72 28.65 7.16
N ALA A 64 3.73 29.36 6.69
CA ALA A 64 3.74 30.82 6.72
C ALA A 64 2.57 31.45 5.93
N ALA A 65 2.18 30.84 4.80
CA ALA A 65 1.01 31.26 4.03
C ALA A 65 -0.29 30.98 4.76
N LEU A 66 -0.44 29.77 5.35
CA LEU A 66 -1.62 29.38 6.13
C LEU A 66 -1.80 30.23 7.39
N ASP A 67 -0.71 30.56 8.11
CA ASP A 67 -0.74 31.46 9.28
C ASP A 67 -1.24 32.85 8.89
N LYS A 68 -0.85 33.37 7.72
CA LYS A 68 -1.35 34.67 7.21
C LYS A 68 -2.81 34.56 6.80
N ALA A 69 -3.19 33.50 6.10
CA ALA A 69 -4.56 33.26 5.70
C ALA A 69 -5.49 33.17 6.92
N TYR A 70 -5.09 32.44 7.97
CA TYR A 70 -5.82 32.31 9.22
C TYR A 70 -6.01 33.66 9.94
N LYS A 71 -4.98 34.51 9.97
CA LYS A 71 -5.10 35.86 10.56
C LYS A 71 -6.10 36.76 9.83
N GLY A 72 -6.28 36.52 8.55
CA GLY A 72 -7.24 37.29 7.73
C GLY A 72 -8.64 36.68 7.68
N ASP A 73 -8.71 35.38 7.71
CA ASP A 73 -9.96 34.59 7.74
C ASP A 73 -9.82 33.41 8.73
N PRO A 74 -10.08 33.61 10.03
CA PRO A 74 -9.99 32.57 11.05
C PRO A 74 -11.11 31.52 11.00
N PHE A 75 -12.10 31.70 10.12
CA PHE A 75 -13.23 30.79 9.97
C PHE A 75 -13.05 29.79 8.83
N ASN A 76 -11.97 29.91 8.06
CA ASN A 76 -11.66 28.97 7.00
C ASN A 76 -11.23 27.62 7.59
N VAL A 77 -12.11 26.62 7.49
CA VAL A 77 -11.95 25.28 8.11
C VAL A 77 -10.70 24.57 7.60
N TRP A 78 -10.35 24.72 6.30
CA TRP A 78 -9.14 24.11 5.73
C TRP A 78 -7.87 24.66 6.39
N ASN A 79 -7.80 25.98 6.60
CA ASN A 79 -6.65 26.61 7.27
C ASN A 79 -6.54 26.14 8.72
N VAL A 80 -7.65 26.15 9.47
CA VAL A 80 -7.70 25.73 10.87
C VAL A 80 -7.23 24.29 11.01
N ASN A 81 -7.83 23.37 10.26
CA ASN A 81 -7.50 21.95 10.34
C ASN A 81 -6.02 21.70 9.96
N THR A 82 -5.54 22.31 8.86
CA THR A 82 -4.16 22.09 8.40
C THR A 82 -3.15 22.64 9.41
N LEU A 83 -3.40 23.82 10.00
CA LEU A 83 -2.52 24.37 11.03
C LEU A 83 -2.54 23.53 12.32
N THR A 84 -3.72 23.05 12.75
CA THR A 84 -3.85 22.14 13.89
C THR A 84 -3.06 20.85 13.65
N LEU A 85 -3.15 20.28 12.45
CA LEU A 85 -2.34 19.12 12.07
C LEU A 85 -0.83 19.43 12.15
N MET A 86 -0.42 20.60 11.63
CA MET A 86 1.00 20.99 11.66
C MET A 86 1.56 21.14 13.08
N ASP A 87 0.73 21.53 14.05
CA ASP A 87 1.12 21.60 15.46
C ASP A 87 1.43 20.19 16.04
N SER A 88 0.87 19.12 15.45
CA SER A 88 1.19 17.73 15.83
C SER A 88 2.52 17.22 15.26
N PHE A 89 3.15 17.93 14.35
CA PHE A 89 4.37 17.46 13.67
C PHE A 89 5.58 17.32 14.59
N ASP A 90 5.57 17.92 15.78
CA ASP A 90 6.57 17.73 16.82
C ASP A 90 6.59 16.29 17.36
N HIS A 91 5.47 15.54 17.19
CA HIS A 91 5.37 14.12 17.55
C HIS A 91 5.86 13.18 16.43
N PHE A 92 6.37 13.72 15.32
CA PHE A 92 6.86 12.92 14.21
C PHE A 92 8.39 12.95 14.17
N THR A 93 8.98 11.75 14.10
CA THR A 93 10.40 11.59 13.83
C THR A 93 10.63 11.71 12.33
N ARG A 94 11.58 12.58 11.97
CA ARG A 94 12.04 12.79 10.59
C ARG A 94 13.40 12.11 10.40
N PHE A 95 13.56 11.40 9.31
CA PHE A 95 14.85 10.81 8.93
C PHE A 95 14.96 10.72 7.40
N GLU A 96 16.16 10.52 6.91
CA GLU A 96 16.43 10.42 5.48
C GLU A 96 16.96 9.03 5.13
N THR A 97 16.68 8.61 3.92
CA THR A 97 17.23 7.45 3.24
C THR A 97 17.89 7.93 1.94
N PRO A 98 18.56 7.10 1.15
CA PRO A 98 19.20 7.55 -0.09
C PRO A 98 18.27 8.34 -1.03
N HIS A 99 16.98 7.97 -1.11
CA HIS A 99 16.04 8.61 -2.05
C HIS A 99 14.86 9.30 -1.37
N PHE A 100 14.67 9.14 -0.04
CA PHE A 100 13.47 9.62 0.64
C PHE A 100 13.76 10.50 1.86
N LYS A 101 12.86 11.45 2.10
CA LYS A 101 12.64 12.09 3.39
C LYS A 101 11.41 11.47 4.03
N VAL A 102 11.57 10.85 5.20
CA VAL A 102 10.54 10.05 5.84
C VAL A 102 10.06 10.73 7.12
N LYS A 103 8.74 10.74 7.34
CA LYS A 103 8.08 11.25 8.54
C LYS A 103 7.19 10.16 9.11
N LEU A 104 7.55 9.63 10.29
CA LEU A 104 6.79 8.62 11.04
C LEU A 104 6.49 9.12 12.45
N HIS A 105 5.33 8.78 12.97
CA HIS A 105 4.94 9.17 14.32
C HIS A 105 5.82 8.48 15.38
N GLU A 106 6.16 9.20 16.46
CA GLU A 106 7.05 8.72 17.54
C GLU A 106 6.63 7.40 18.18
N LYS A 107 5.31 7.12 18.25
CA LYS A 107 4.76 5.87 18.80
C LYS A 107 5.03 4.64 17.94
N GLU A 108 5.30 4.81 16.67
CA GLU A 108 5.40 3.72 15.69
C GLU A 108 6.79 3.61 15.06
N VAL A 109 7.56 4.70 15.07
CA VAL A 109 8.83 4.79 14.33
C VAL A 109 9.82 3.70 14.72
N ALA A 110 9.87 3.30 15.98
CA ALA A 110 10.80 2.28 16.47
C ALA A 110 10.54 0.90 15.85
N VAL A 111 9.28 0.60 15.51
CA VAL A 111 8.88 -0.65 14.87
C VAL A 111 8.90 -0.51 13.34
N LEU A 112 8.29 0.55 12.81
CA LEU A 112 8.06 0.68 11.37
C LEU A 112 9.28 1.12 10.58
N ARG A 113 10.20 1.89 11.17
CA ARG A 113 11.34 2.48 10.45
C ARG A 113 12.16 1.47 9.63
N PRO A 114 12.57 0.31 10.16
CA PRO A 114 13.35 -0.65 9.38
C PRO A 114 12.58 -1.17 8.15
N TYR A 115 11.32 -1.52 8.33
CA TYR A 115 10.47 -2.05 7.26
C TYR A 115 10.14 -0.99 6.20
N VAL A 116 9.79 0.21 6.63
CA VAL A 116 9.50 1.34 5.74
C VAL A 116 10.73 1.71 4.93
N THR A 117 11.91 1.78 5.56
CA THR A 117 13.16 2.10 4.87
C THR A 117 13.48 1.07 3.79
N GLU A 118 13.42 -0.22 4.13
CA GLU A 118 13.70 -1.31 3.20
C GLU A 118 12.71 -1.33 2.04
N LEU A 119 11.42 -1.17 2.32
CA LEU A 119 10.38 -1.21 1.28
C LEU A 119 10.43 0.00 0.35
N LEU A 120 10.65 1.20 0.88
CA LEU A 120 10.78 2.43 0.08
C LEU A 120 11.93 2.33 -0.94
N GLU A 121 13.11 1.92 -0.48
CA GLU A 121 14.28 1.79 -1.36
C GLU A 121 14.10 0.64 -2.37
N ASN A 122 13.50 -0.48 -1.95
CA ASN A 122 13.17 -1.58 -2.84
C ASN A 122 12.16 -1.16 -3.93
N ALA A 123 11.14 -0.38 -3.56
CA ALA A 123 10.17 0.16 -4.51
C ALA A 123 10.86 1.12 -5.50
N TYR A 124 11.72 2.01 -4.99
CA TYR A 124 12.48 2.92 -5.83
C TYR A 124 13.32 2.17 -6.87
N ASP A 125 14.14 1.23 -6.43
CA ASP A 125 15.05 0.49 -7.31
C ASP A 125 14.28 -0.30 -8.37
N ARG A 126 13.32 -1.13 -7.94
CA ARG A 126 12.60 -2.04 -8.84
C ARG A 126 11.70 -1.31 -9.85
N LEU A 127 10.96 -0.29 -9.40
CA LEU A 127 10.06 0.43 -10.28
C LEU A 127 10.84 1.40 -11.17
N SER A 128 11.90 2.05 -10.69
CA SER A 128 12.76 2.88 -11.54
C SER A 128 13.41 2.08 -12.66
N GLU A 129 13.93 0.89 -12.36
CA GLU A 129 14.47 -0.02 -13.37
C GLU A 129 13.39 -0.44 -14.39
N LYS A 130 12.24 -0.90 -13.92
CA LYS A 130 11.14 -1.38 -14.77
C LYS A 130 10.63 -0.30 -15.72
N TYR A 131 10.40 0.90 -15.21
CA TYR A 131 9.91 2.02 -16.01
C TYR A 131 11.02 2.70 -16.83
N GLY A 132 12.28 2.49 -16.47
CA GLY A 132 13.43 3.18 -17.06
C GLY A 132 13.40 4.68 -16.75
N PHE A 133 12.99 5.04 -15.53
CA PHE A 133 12.81 6.41 -15.09
C PHE A 133 13.19 6.55 -13.62
N ASN A 134 14.08 7.49 -13.30
CA ASN A 134 14.43 7.83 -11.93
C ASN A 134 13.64 9.07 -11.51
N PRO A 135 12.71 8.94 -10.54
CA PRO A 135 11.97 10.09 -10.04
C PRO A 135 12.90 11.08 -9.32
N GLU A 136 12.54 12.36 -9.38
CA GLU A 136 13.29 13.43 -8.73
C GLU A 136 13.31 13.23 -7.21
N SER A 137 14.49 13.04 -6.65
CA SER A 137 14.73 12.82 -5.22
C SER A 137 15.28 14.10 -4.55
N PRO A 138 15.13 14.26 -3.23
CA PRO A 138 14.44 13.36 -2.31
C PRO A 138 12.92 13.42 -2.47
N ILE A 139 12.27 12.26 -2.32
CA ILE A 139 10.81 12.11 -2.30
C ILE A 139 10.36 12.12 -0.84
N THR A 140 9.32 12.87 -0.52
CA THR A 140 8.81 12.89 0.85
C THR A 140 7.77 11.79 1.04
N PHE A 141 7.92 11.01 2.11
CA PHE A 141 6.97 10.01 2.56
C PHE A 141 6.49 10.29 3.98
N GLU A 142 5.17 10.30 4.19
CA GLU A 142 4.55 10.55 5.47
C GLU A 142 3.52 9.46 5.78
N MET A 143 3.51 8.96 7.04
CA MET A 143 2.57 7.95 7.49
C MET A 143 1.89 8.42 8.78
N TYR A 144 0.56 8.36 8.81
CA TYR A 144 -0.27 8.93 9.86
C TYR A 144 -1.00 7.85 10.66
N PRO A 145 -0.86 7.80 12.01
CA PRO A 145 -1.56 6.85 12.88
C PRO A 145 -3.02 7.20 13.12
N ASP A 146 -3.47 8.37 12.69
CA ASP A 146 -4.86 8.80 12.74
C ASP A 146 -5.36 9.10 11.32
N HIS A 147 -6.46 8.45 10.93
CA HIS A 147 -7.05 8.62 9.62
C HIS A 147 -7.58 10.04 9.36
N ALA A 148 -8.06 10.74 10.40
CA ALA A 148 -8.51 12.12 10.26
C ALA A 148 -7.33 13.05 9.96
N ASP A 149 -6.17 12.81 10.55
CA ASP A 149 -4.93 13.55 10.27
C ASP A 149 -4.45 13.32 8.83
N PHE A 150 -4.47 12.06 8.37
CA PHE A 150 -4.19 11.73 6.97
C PHE A 150 -5.18 12.45 6.01
N ALA A 151 -6.47 12.45 6.33
CA ALA A 151 -7.48 13.13 5.52
C ALA A 151 -7.28 14.65 5.49
N VAL A 152 -6.96 15.26 6.64
CA VAL A 152 -6.63 16.70 6.72
C VAL A 152 -5.36 17.00 5.92
N ARG A 153 -4.32 16.16 6.03
CA ARG A 153 -3.07 16.33 5.27
C ARG A 153 -3.30 16.35 3.76
N THR A 154 -4.25 15.58 3.29
CA THR A 154 -4.55 15.42 1.85
C THR A 154 -5.55 16.43 1.33
N LEU A 155 -6.67 16.62 2.05
CA LEU A 155 -7.82 17.42 1.62
C LEU A 155 -8.04 18.71 2.43
N GLY A 156 -7.41 18.83 3.61
CA GLY A 156 -7.70 19.90 4.58
C GLY A 156 -9.00 19.66 5.36
N LEU A 157 -9.68 18.53 5.16
CA LEU A 157 -10.92 18.13 5.83
C LEU A 157 -10.83 16.68 6.30
N PRO A 158 -11.39 16.32 7.46
CA PRO A 158 -11.47 14.93 7.88
C PRO A 158 -12.45 14.15 6.98
N GLY A 159 -12.11 12.90 6.70
CA GLY A 159 -12.95 11.99 5.94
C GLY A 159 -12.59 11.87 4.46
N ILE A 160 -11.79 10.87 4.15
CA ILE A 160 -11.45 10.43 2.79
C ILE A 160 -11.57 8.90 2.74
N GLY A 161 -12.02 8.35 1.62
CA GLY A 161 -12.13 6.89 1.42
C GLY A 161 -10.84 6.22 0.93
N ALA A 162 -9.70 6.92 0.92
CA ALA A 162 -8.41 6.39 0.46
C ALA A 162 -7.55 5.93 1.64
N LEU A 163 -6.58 5.06 1.36
CA LEU A 163 -5.54 4.61 2.29
C LEU A 163 -4.23 5.37 2.09
N GLY A 164 -4.00 5.89 0.88
CA GLY A 164 -2.86 6.70 0.51
C GLY A 164 -3.23 7.74 -0.54
N VAL A 165 -2.37 8.73 -0.73
CA VAL A 165 -2.47 9.76 -1.78
C VAL A 165 -1.08 10.21 -2.18
N SER A 166 -0.80 10.24 -3.49
CA SER A 166 0.44 10.76 -4.05
C SER A 166 0.24 12.11 -4.74
N PHE A 167 1.18 13.03 -4.48
CA PHE A 167 1.28 14.35 -5.09
C PHE A 167 2.46 14.47 -6.08
N GLY A 168 3.11 13.35 -6.37
CA GLY A 168 4.25 13.27 -7.29
C GLY A 168 5.61 13.31 -6.59
N LYS A 169 5.95 14.35 -5.83
CA LYS A 169 7.17 14.44 -5.00
C LYS A 169 6.96 14.12 -3.53
N LEU A 170 5.74 14.03 -3.14
CA LEU A 170 5.30 13.69 -1.81
C LEU A 170 4.16 12.70 -1.92
N PHE A 171 4.17 11.67 -1.08
CA PHE A 171 3.03 10.80 -0.89
C PHE A 171 2.82 10.51 0.59
N VAL A 172 1.59 10.32 0.95
CA VAL A 172 1.14 10.18 2.33
C VAL A 172 0.17 9.01 2.43
N MET A 173 0.13 8.34 3.58
CA MET A 173 -0.81 7.24 3.78
C MET A 173 -1.20 7.05 5.24
N ASP A 174 -2.27 6.29 5.46
CA ASP A 174 -2.59 5.74 6.77
C ASP A 174 -1.47 4.82 7.25
N SER A 175 -1.12 4.89 8.52
CA SER A 175 -0.30 3.86 9.14
C SER A 175 -1.14 2.60 9.45
N PRO A 176 -0.51 1.46 9.72
CA PRO A 176 -1.22 0.25 10.13
C PRO A 176 -2.14 0.45 11.34
N THR A 177 -1.80 1.37 12.24
CA THR A 177 -2.60 1.64 13.45
C THR A 177 -3.75 2.62 13.22
N ALA A 178 -3.80 3.32 12.08
CA ALA A 178 -4.91 4.20 11.71
C ALA A 178 -6.21 3.45 11.43
N ARG A 179 -6.14 2.15 11.22
CA ARG A 179 -7.27 1.28 10.88
C ARG A 179 -7.39 0.10 11.83
N LYS A 180 -8.51 -0.61 11.75
CA LYS A 180 -8.68 -1.87 12.48
C LYS A 180 -7.62 -2.87 12.01
N PRO A 181 -7.15 -3.76 12.89
CA PRO A 181 -6.26 -4.85 12.49
C PRO A 181 -6.83 -5.62 11.28
N ASP A 182 -5.97 -6.05 10.38
CA ASP A 182 -6.29 -6.79 9.15
C ASP A 182 -7.10 -5.99 8.09
N ALA A 183 -7.26 -4.68 8.27
CA ALA A 183 -8.06 -3.88 7.35
C ALA A 183 -7.39 -3.70 5.98
N PHE A 184 -6.05 -3.70 5.93
CA PHE A 184 -5.28 -3.53 4.70
C PHE A 184 -3.83 -3.95 4.87
N ASN A 185 -3.14 -4.14 3.76
CA ASN A 185 -1.70 -4.34 3.69
C ASN A 185 -1.04 -2.98 3.42
N TRP A 186 -0.32 -2.45 4.41
CA TRP A 186 0.33 -1.16 4.29
C TRP A 186 1.50 -1.17 3.28
N GLY A 187 2.12 -2.33 3.09
CA GLY A 187 3.21 -2.47 2.12
C GLY A 187 2.71 -2.35 0.67
N SER A 188 1.59 -3.00 0.34
CA SER A 188 1.00 -2.88 -0.98
C SER A 188 0.48 -1.47 -1.24
N THR A 189 -0.10 -0.80 -0.22
CA THR A 189 -0.51 0.60 -0.30
C THR A 189 0.69 1.53 -0.57
N LEU A 190 1.82 1.34 0.13
CA LEU A 190 3.04 2.10 -0.13
C LEU A 190 3.52 1.91 -1.59
N TRP A 191 3.50 0.67 -2.08
CA TRP A 191 3.89 0.34 -3.45
C TRP A 191 2.98 1.00 -4.48
N HIS A 192 1.67 1.01 -4.22
CA HIS A 192 0.65 1.73 -5.00
C HIS A 192 0.97 3.22 -5.12
N GLU A 193 1.17 3.88 -3.97
CA GLU A 193 1.42 5.32 -3.94
C GLU A 193 2.77 5.68 -4.57
N PHE A 194 3.78 4.84 -4.40
CA PHE A 194 5.05 5.06 -5.07
C PHE A 194 4.96 4.86 -6.60
N THR A 195 4.10 3.96 -7.07
CA THR A 195 3.81 3.84 -8.51
C THR A 195 3.20 5.14 -9.06
N HIS A 196 2.33 5.80 -8.28
CA HIS A 196 1.86 7.15 -8.65
C HIS A 196 3.00 8.17 -8.72
N VAL A 197 3.98 8.14 -7.80
CA VAL A 197 5.17 9.02 -7.88
C VAL A 197 5.85 8.87 -9.24
N ILE A 198 6.14 7.63 -9.65
CA ILE A 198 6.75 7.34 -10.97
C ILE A 198 5.89 7.89 -12.11
N THR A 199 4.63 7.50 -12.17
CA THR A 199 3.75 7.78 -13.32
C THR A 199 3.38 9.25 -13.44
N LEU A 200 3.18 9.95 -12.31
CA LEU A 200 2.92 11.39 -12.28
C LEU A 200 4.15 12.18 -12.74
N GLN A 201 5.34 11.85 -12.27
CA GLN A 201 6.56 12.55 -12.70
C GLN A 201 6.91 12.24 -14.15
N MET A 202 6.76 10.98 -14.60
CA MET A 202 7.00 10.60 -16.01
C MET A 202 6.13 11.39 -16.99
N THR A 203 4.93 11.77 -16.57
CA THR A 203 3.92 12.39 -17.46
C THR A 203 3.71 13.89 -17.21
N ASP A 204 4.49 14.50 -16.33
CA ASP A 204 4.27 15.86 -15.84
C ASP A 204 2.79 16.04 -15.40
N HIS A 205 2.26 15.09 -14.62
CA HIS A 205 0.88 15.01 -14.12
C HIS A 205 -0.23 14.93 -15.19
N LYS A 206 0.09 14.66 -16.46
CA LYS A 206 -0.90 14.61 -17.56
C LYS A 206 -1.49 13.21 -17.79
N ILE A 207 -1.11 12.22 -16.99
CA ILE A 207 -1.68 10.87 -17.06
C ILE A 207 -3.18 10.91 -16.68
N PRO A 208 -4.08 10.27 -17.45
CA PRO A 208 -5.48 10.16 -17.05
C PRO A 208 -5.62 9.28 -15.81
N ARG A 209 -6.62 9.60 -14.96
CA ARG A 209 -6.80 8.93 -13.68
C ARG A 209 -6.90 7.41 -13.82
N TRP A 210 -7.70 6.93 -14.75
CA TRP A 210 -7.88 5.49 -14.97
C TRP A 210 -6.55 4.76 -15.23
N PHE A 211 -5.63 5.39 -15.97
CA PHE A 211 -4.36 4.75 -16.29
C PHE A 211 -3.37 4.81 -15.12
N SER A 212 -3.39 5.91 -14.37
CA SER A 212 -2.60 6.06 -13.14
C SER A 212 -3.01 5.03 -12.08
N GLU A 213 -4.32 4.94 -11.78
CA GLU A 213 -4.85 3.96 -10.82
C GLU A 213 -4.66 2.53 -11.33
N GLY A 214 -4.91 2.31 -12.63
CA GLY A 214 -4.73 1.00 -13.25
C GLY A 214 -3.30 0.47 -13.17
N LEU A 215 -2.31 1.33 -13.41
CA LEU A 215 -0.90 0.98 -13.26
C LEU A 215 -0.53 0.71 -11.80
N SER A 216 -1.04 1.51 -10.85
CA SER A 216 -0.74 1.31 -9.43
C SER A 216 -1.24 -0.06 -8.94
N VAL A 217 -2.50 -0.42 -9.21
CA VAL A 217 -3.04 -1.74 -8.83
C VAL A 217 -2.38 -2.88 -9.62
N PHE A 218 -2.00 -2.66 -10.88
CA PHE A 218 -1.24 -3.63 -11.65
C PHE A 218 0.14 -3.90 -11.02
N GLU A 219 0.83 -2.85 -10.54
CA GLU A 219 2.14 -2.99 -9.90
C GLU A 219 2.06 -3.61 -8.50
N GLU A 220 0.99 -3.40 -7.73
CA GLU A 220 0.76 -4.13 -6.48
C GLU A 220 0.82 -5.63 -6.73
N ARG A 221 0.02 -6.15 -7.69
CA ARG A 221 0.00 -7.58 -8.03
C ARG A 221 1.32 -8.13 -8.57
N LYS A 222 2.21 -7.27 -9.06
CA LYS A 222 3.56 -7.64 -9.55
C LYS A 222 4.65 -7.40 -8.50
N GLY A 223 4.35 -6.65 -7.46
CA GLY A 223 5.29 -6.29 -6.40
C GLY A 223 5.74 -7.51 -5.60
N PHE A 224 4.81 -8.14 -4.95
CA PHE A 224 5.03 -9.34 -4.13
C PHE A 224 3.87 -10.34 -4.31
N PRO A 225 4.10 -11.64 -4.09
CA PRO A 225 3.04 -12.64 -4.13
C PRO A 225 1.91 -12.30 -3.14
N GLY A 226 0.67 -12.39 -3.60
CA GLY A 226 -0.52 -12.11 -2.81
C GLY A 226 -0.89 -10.63 -2.67
N TRP A 227 -0.06 -9.70 -3.11
CA TRP A 227 -0.39 -8.28 -3.06
C TRP A 227 -1.35 -7.86 -4.17
N GLY A 228 -2.15 -6.82 -3.87
CA GLY A 228 -3.13 -6.23 -4.77
C GLY A 228 -4.44 -7.00 -4.84
N ASP A 229 -5.46 -6.30 -5.28
CA ASP A 229 -6.80 -6.85 -5.45
C ASP A 229 -6.87 -7.76 -6.68
N ASP A 230 -7.15 -9.03 -6.45
CA ASP A 230 -7.60 -9.96 -7.47
C ASP A 230 -9.11 -9.84 -7.72
N MET A 231 -9.67 -10.67 -8.62
CA MET A 231 -11.07 -10.58 -9.00
C MET A 231 -11.99 -11.01 -7.83
N LYS A 232 -12.69 -10.05 -7.22
CA LYS A 232 -13.74 -10.28 -6.21
C LYS A 232 -15.07 -10.68 -6.85
N LEU A 233 -15.99 -11.23 -6.07
CA LEU A 233 -17.32 -11.63 -6.60
C LEU A 233 -18.11 -10.44 -7.15
N ASP A 234 -17.96 -9.26 -6.59
CA ASP A 234 -18.60 -8.03 -7.10
C ASP A 234 -18.05 -7.63 -8.47
N TYR A 235 -16.75 -7.82 -8.70
CA TYR A 235 -16.14 -7.59 -10.01
C TYR A 235 -16.62 -8.60 -11.03
N LEU A 236 -16.67 -9.89 -10.66
CA LEU A 236 -17.24 -10.94 -11.49
C LEU A 236 -18.71 -10.65 -11.84
N ALA A 237 -19.52 -10.26 -10.86
CA ALA A 237 -20.91 -9.87 -11.08
C ALA A 237 -21.04 -8.67 -12.03
N ALA A 238 -20.18 -7.66 -11.89
CA ALA A 238 -20.16 -6.51 -12.79
C ALA A 238 -19.77 -6.90 -14.23
N ILE A 239 -18.80 -7.79 -14.40
CA ILE A 239 -18.38 -8.31 -15.71
C ILE A 239 -19.54 -9.07 -16.36
N LYS A 240 -20.14 -10.03 -15.64
CA LYS A 240 -21.29 -10.82 -16.15
C LYS A 240 -22.50 -9.94 -16.49
N ALA A 241 -22.74 -8.87 -15.75
CA ALA A 241 -23.79 -7.89 -16.01
C ALA A 241 -23.42 -6.85 -17.08
N LYS A 242 -22.26 -6.98 -17.75
CA LYS A 242 -21.78 -6.03 -18.78
C LYS A 242 -21.72 -4.58 -18.29
N LYS A 243 -21.27 -4.37 -17.04
CA LYS A 243 -21.16 -3.05 -16.40
C LYS A 243 -19.79 -2.41 -16.53
N LEU A 244 -18.81 -3.08 -17.15
CA LEU A 244 -17.53 -2.48 -17.44
C LEU A 244 -17.70 -1.31 -18.43
N LEU A 245 -16.90 -0.27 -18.24
CA LEU A 245 -16.98 0.94 -19.04
C LEU A 245 -16.08 0.84 -20.28
N PRO A 246 -16.47 1.43 -21.42
CA PRO A 246 -15.55 1.67 -22.52
C PRO A 246 -14.33 2.48 -22.04
N THR A 247 -13.16 2.22 -22.60
CA THR A 247 -11.90 2.88 -22.20
C THR A 247 -12.00 4.41 -22.23
N ALA A 248 -12.72 4.97 -23.21
CA ALA A 248 -12.97 6.41 -23.32
C ALA A 248 -13.73 7.00 -22.11
N GLU A 249 -14.56 6.19 -21.46
CA GLU A 249 -15.40 6.61 -20.33
C GLU A 249 -14.86 6.18 -18.96
N LEU A 250 -13.77 5.44 -18.90
CA LEU A 250 -13.32 4.78 -17.67
C LEU A 250 -12.99 5.79 -16.55
N ASN A 251 -12.53 7.01 -16.86
CA ASN A 251 -12.40 8.09 -15.87
C ASN A 251 -13.71 8.39 -15.13
N ASN A 252 -14.85 8.27 -15.79
CA ASN A 252 -16.16 8.57 -15.18
C ASN A 252 -16.48 7.58 -14.05
N GLY A 253 -16.00 6.35 -14.11
CA GLY A 253 -16.18 5.36 -13.06
C GLY A 253 -15.55 5.76 -11.73
N PHE A 254 -14.50 6.59 -11.76
CA PHE A 254 -13.85 7.13 -10.55
C PHE A 254 -14.46 8.45 -10.06
N ILE A 255 -14.96 9.30 -10.97
CA ILE A 255 -15.34 10.68 -10.67
C ILE A 255 -16.85 10.84 -10.52
N ARG A 256 -17.62 10.06 -11.27
CA ARG A 256 -19.08 10.12 -11.35
C ARG A 256 -19.70 8.72 -11.35
N PRO A 257 -19.49 7.92 -10.27
CA PRO A 257 -19.98 6.55 -10.22
C PRO A 257 -21.52 6.52 -10.31
N LYS A 258 -22.03 5.57 -11.09
CA LYS A 258 -23.50 5.39 -11.30
C LYS A 258 -24.11 4.38 -10.32
N TYR A 259 -23.28 3.62 -9.59
CA TYR A 259 -23.69 2.68 -8.54
C TYR A 259 -22.58 2.57 -7.47
N GLU A 260 -22.91 2.09 -6.29
CA GLU A 260 -22.07 2.13 -5.08
C GLU A 260 -20.67 1.51 -5.29
N GLN A 261 -20.58 0.33 -5.89
CA GLN A 261 -19.32 -0.40 -6.07
C GLN A 261 -18.54 0.02 -7.32
N GLN A 262 -19.05 0.97 -8.14
CA GLN A 262 -18.46 1.27 -9.43
C GLN A 262 -17.01 1.77 -9.34
N VAL A 263 -16.67 2.49 -8.28
CA VAL A 263 -15.29 2.96 -8.08
C VAL A 263 -14.34 1.77 -7.98
N PHE A 264 -14.64 0.79 -7.15
CA PHE A 264 -13.82 -0.42 -6.97
C PHE A 264 -13.74 -1.26 -8.27
N VAL A 265 -14.89 -1.42 -8.95
CA VAL A 265 -14.92 -2.08 -10.28
C VAL A 265 -14.04 -1.34 -11.28
N SER A 266 -13.97 -0.01 -11.22
CA SER A 266 -13.13 0.80 -12.11
C SER A 266 -11.64 0.65 -11.81
N TYR A 267 -11.25 0.54 -10.54
CA TYR A 267 -9.89 0.18 -10.13
C TYR A 267 -9.48 -1.17 -10.72
N TYR A 268 -10.31 -2.17 -10.50
CA TYR A 268 -10.07 -3.51 -11.04
C TYR A 268 -10.01 -3.50 -12.57
N GLN A 269 -11.02 -2.91 -13.25
CA GLN A 269 -11.05 -2.81 -14.72
C GLN A 269 -9.80 -2.11 -15.27
N ALA A 270 -9.40 -0.99 -14.69
CA ALA A 270 -8.21 -0.24 -15.10
C ALA A 270 -6.94 -1.08 -14.97
N SER A 271 -6.83 -1.86 -13.90
CA SER A 271 -5.65 -2.70 -13.66
C SER A 271 -5.56 -3.89 -14.62
N ILE A 272 -6.68 -4.58 -14.90
CA ILE A 272 -6.68 -5.68 -15.87
C ILE A 272 -6.54 -5.17 -17.32
N LEU A 273 -6.90 -3.91 -17.57
CA LEU A 273 -6.61 -3.26 -18.85
C LEU A 273 -5.11 -3.04 -19.02
N CYS A 274 -4.40 -2.59 -17.98
CA CYS A 274 -2.94 -2.50 -17.98
C CYS A 274 -2.30 -3.88 -18.14
N GLU A 275 -2.83 -4.90 -17.47
CA GLU A 275 -2.38 -6.30 -17.61
C GLU A 275 -2.55 -6.80 -19.07
N TYR A 276 -3.71 -6.54 -19.69
CA TYR A 276 -3.95 -6.92 -21.08
C TYR A 276 -2.99 -6.23 -22.06
N ILE A 277 -2.72 -4.92 -21.82
CA ILE A 277 -1.75 -4.18 -22.64
C ILE A 277 -0.35 -4.80 -22.50
N ASP A 278 0.08 -5.09 -21.28
CA ASP A 278 1.40 -5.71 -21.02
C ASP A 278 1.50 -7.10 -21.67
N GLN A 279 0.49 -7.94 -21.52
CA GLN A 279 0.47 -9.29 -22.09
C GLN A 279 0.49 -9.29 -23.62
N LYS A 280 -0.23 -8.38 -24.26
CA LYS A 280 -0.42 -8.37 -25.71
C LYS A 280 0.64 -7.55 -26.45
N PHE A 281 1.03 -6.41 -25.90
CA PHE A 281 1.90 -5.43 -26.57
C PHE A 281 3.25 -5.25 -25.85
N GLY A 282 3.41 -5.85 -24.66
CA GLY A 282 4.59 -5.73 -23.82
C GLY A 282 4.63 -4.42 -23.03
N PHE A 283 5.41 -4.40 -21.94
CA PHE A 283 5.54 -3.24 -21.04
C PHE A 283 6.10 -1.99 -21.76
N SER A 284 6.83 -2.17 -22.86
CA SER A 284 7.31 -1.06 -23.69
C SER A 284 6.18 -0.24 -24.28
N ALA A 285 5.01 -0.83 -24.55
CA ALA A 285 3.82 -0.11 -25.00
C ALA A 285 3.29 0.81 -23.89
N ILE A 286 3.25 0.34 -22.63
CA ILE A 286 2.87 1.16 -21.45
C ILE A 286 3.81 2.37 -21.34
N LYS A 287 5.14 2.16 -21.44
CA LYS A 287 6.11 3.27 -21.41
C LYS A 287 5.90 4.27 -22.55
N LYS A 288 5.57 3.79 -23.75
CA LYS A 288 5.24 4.65 -24.88
C LYS A 288 3.97 5.46 -24.65
N MET A 289 2.94 4.85 -24.05
CA MET A 289 1.70 5.55 -23.68
C MET A 289 1.97 6.66 -22.68
N LEU A 290 2.77 6.41 -21.64
CA LEU A 290 3.19 7.43 -20.67
C LEU A 290 3.90 8.60 -21.33
N ALA A 291 4.83 8.32 -22.26
CA ALA A 291 5.53 9.36 -23.02
C ALA A 291 4.60 10.21 -23.91
N LEU A 292 3.55 9.61 -24.47
CA LEU A 292 2.54 10.31 -25.26
C LEU A 292 1.61 11.17 -24.39
N TYR A 293 1.22 10.69 -23.21
CA TYR A 293 0.50 11.50 -22.23
C TYR A 293 1.31 12.71 -21.75
N LYS A 294 2.63 12.53 -21.53
CA LYS A 294 3.53 13.67 -21.24
C LYS A 294 3.45 14.76 -22.29
N GLN A 295 3.30 14.41 -23.55
CA GLN A 295 3.12 15.35 -24.66
C GLN A 295 1.73 16.01 -24.67
N GLY A 296 0.82 15.62 -23.77
CA GLY A 296 -0.55 16.14 -23.69
C GLY A 296 -1.52 15.54 -24.72
N LYS A 297 -1.20 14.36 -25.28
CA LYS A 297 -2.09 13.68 -26.21
C LYS A 297 -3.30 13.08 -25.50
N GLY A 298 -4.44 13.09 -26.18
CA GLY A 298 -5.66 12.46 -25.70
C GLY A 298 -5.60 10.93 -25.78
N THR A 299 -6.42 10.23 -24.98
CA THR A 299 -6.41 8.76 -24.88
C THR A 299 -6.58 8.08 -26.25
N ALA A 300 -7.43 8.60 -27.13
CA ALA A 300 -7.63 8.03 -28.48
C ALA A 300 -6.34 8.06 -29.33
N ASP A 301 -5.62 9.19 -29.31
CA ASP A 301 -4.36 9.32 -30.04
C ASP A 301 -3.26 8.44 -29.43
N VAL A 302 -3.23 8.36 -28.08
CA VAL A 302 -2.29 7.48 -27.37
C VAL A 302 -2.46 6.02 -27.76
N PHE A 303 -3.69 5.50 -27.81
CA PHE A 303 -3.96 4.13 -28.22
C PHE A 303 -3.59 3.89 -29.69
N LYS A 304 -3.96 4.81 -30.56
CA LYS A 304 -3.63 4.72 -31.98
C LYS A 304 -2.11 4.69 -32.23
N GLU A 305 -1.37 5.57 -31.55
CA GLU A 305 0.08 5.68 -31.77
C GLU A 305 0.90 4.63 -31.01
N ALA A 306 0.48 4.23 -29.82
CA ALA A 306 1.20 3.23 -29.03
C ALA A 306 0.87 1.80 -29.41
N LEU A 307 -0.42 1.51 -29.66
CA LEU A 307 -0.93 0.16 -29.85
C LEU A 307 -1.34 -0.14 -31.30
N GLY A 308 -1.48 0.90 -32.15
CA GLY A 308 -1.94 0.76 -33.53
C GLY A 308 -3.44 0.50 -33.69
N LEU A 309 -4.24 0.70 -32.63
CA LEU A 309 -5.68 0.42 -32.56
C LEU A 309 -6.49 1.68 -32.25
N SER A 310 -7.71 1.77 -32.80
CA SER A 310 -8.70 2.70 -32.26
C SER A 310 -9.20 2.23 -30.89
N LEU A 311 -9.81 3.12 -30.09
CA LEU A 311 -10.39 2.72 -28.81
C LEU A 311 -11.46 1.64 -28.96
N GLU A 312 -12.30 1.73 -29.98
CA GLU A 312 -13.36 0.76 -30.25
C GLU A 312 -12.81 -0.63 -30.65
N GLN A 313 -11.72 -0.65 -31.41
CA GLN A 313 -11.03 -1.90 -31.78
C GLN A 313 -10.40 -2.51 -30.50
N PHE A 314 -9.72 -1.70 -29.71
CA PHE A 314 -9.13 -2.15 -28.46
C PHE A 314 -10.19 -2.68 -27.48
N ASP A 315 -11.27 -1.93 -27.25
CA ASP A 315 -12.36 -2.33 -26.34
C ASP A 315 -13.01 -3.65 -26.79
N THR A 316 -13.20 -3.84 -28.09
CA THR A 316 -13.73 -5.10 -28.61
C THR A 316 -12.87 -6.30 -28.28
N GLU A 317 -11.55 -6.17 -28.43
CA GLU A 317 -10.59 -7.23 -28.10
C GLU A 317 -10.43 -7.43 -26.59
N PHE A 318 -10.35 -6.34 -25.83
CA PHE A 318 -10.24 -6.37 -24.38
C PHE A 318 -11.45 -7.01 -23.71
N PHE A 319 -12.67 -6.60 -24.08
CA PHE A 319 -13.89 -7.20 -23.51
C PHE A 319 -14.03 -8.68 -23.88
N LYS A 320 -13.61 -9.07 -25.09
CA LYS A 320 -13.55 -10.49 -25.46
C LYS A 320 -12.57 -11.26 -24.57
N TRP A 321 -11.38 -10.70 -24.32
CA TRP A 321 -10.39 -11.31 -23.42
C TRP A 321 -10.93 -11.45 -21.99
N VAL A 322 -11.61 -10.42 -21.46
CA VAL A 322 -12.27 -10.47 -20.16
C VAL A 322 -13.35 -11.53 -20.12
N ASP A 323 -14.23 -11.60 -21.15
CA ASP A 323 -15.29 -12.59 -21.23
C ASP A 323 -14.73 -14.02 -21.28
N ASP A 324 -13.65 -14.24 -22.04
CA ASP A 324 -12.99 -15.55 -22.12
C ASP A 324 -12.38 -15.96 -20.77
N LYS A 325 -11.83 -15.00 -20.00
CA LYS A 325 -11.28 -15.22 -18.65
C LYS A 325 -12.38 -15.69 -17.66
N VAL A 326 -13.61 -15.18 -17.77
CA VAL A 326 -14.70 -15.48 -16.83
C VAL A 326 -15.80 -16.37 -17.39
N LYS A 327 -15.64 -16.94 -18.58
CA LYS A 327 -16.72 -17.69 -19.28
C LYS A 327 -17.31 -18.85 -18.48
N ASN A 328 -16.48 -19.54 -17.71
CA ASN A 328 -16.85 -20.71 -16.90
C ASN A 328 -17.17 -20.34 -15.44
N LEU A 329 -17.12 -19.06 -15.08
CA LEU A 329 -17.39 -18.60 -13.73
C LEU A 329 -18.81 -18.05 -13.63
N ASP A 330 -19.55 -18.49 -12.63
CA ASP A 330 -20.84 -17.94 -12.22
C ASP A 330 -20.87 -17.79 -10.72
N VAL A 331 -21.26 -16.59 -10.23
CA VAL A 331 -21.25 -16.22 -8.81
C VAL A 331 -22.01 -17.22 -7.97
N LYS A 332 -23.28 -17.50 -8.33
CA LYS A 332 -24.17 -18.35 -7.52
C LYS A 332 -23.71 -19.81 -7.43
N PRO A 333 -23.42 -20.53 -8.54
CA PRO A 333 -22.89 -21.90 -8.45
C PRO A 333 -21.58 -21.98 -7.69
N PHE A 334 -20.70 -20.99 -7.83
CA PHE A 334 -19.42 -20.95 -7.12
C PHE A 334 -19.60 -20.80 -5.59
N THR A 335 -20.45 -19.86 -5.15
CA THR A 335 -20.72 -19.69 -3.71
C THR A 335 -21.47 -20.88 -3.11
N GLU A 336 -22.31 -21.57 -3.88
CA GLU A 336 -22.98 -22.82 -3.48
C GLU A 336 -21.97 -23.97 -3.29
N LEU A 337 -20.92 -24.06 -4.12
CA LEU A 337 -19.83 -25.03 -3.92
C LEU A 337 -19.10 -24.78 -2.59
N ILE A 338 -18.67 -23.56 -2.31
CA ILE A 338 -17.98 -23.25 -1.07
C ILE A 338 -18.86 -23.58 0.13
N SER A 339 -20.12 -23.11 0.13
CA SER A 339 -21.08 -23.39 1.22
C SER A 339 -21.30 -24.89 1.43
N SER A 340 -21.43 -25.65 0.35
CA SER A 340 -21.63 -27.11 0.40
C SER A 340 -20.42 -27.81 0.98
N GLY A 341 -19.20 -27.41 0.57
CA GLY A 341 -17.95 -27.94 1.10
C GLY A 341 -17.79 -27.66 2.60
N GLN A 342 -18.06 -26.43 3.04
CA GLN A 342 -18.05 -26.05 4.46
C GLN A 342 -19.08 -26.84 5.28
N GLN A 343 -20.30 -27.05 4.75
CA GLN A 343 -21.33 -27.85 5.41
C GLN A 343 -20.93 -29.32 5.51
N ALA A 344 -20.33 -29.90 4.47
CA ALA A 344 -19.82 -31.28 4.52
C ALA A 344 -18.74 -31.42 5.60
N LEU A 345 -17.81 -30.46 5.70
CA LEU A 345 -16.77 -30.44 6.73
C LEU A 345 -17.35 -30.33 8.15
N ALA A 346 -18.37 -29.50 8.33
CA ALA A 346 -19.07 -29.32 9.61
C ALA A 346 -19.83 -30.59 10.04
N LYS A 347 -20.36 -31.36 9.09
CA LYS A 347 -21.04 -32.65 9.33
C LYS A 347 -20.06 -33.82 9.55
N GLY A 348 -18.74 -33.58 9.40
CA GLY A 348 -17.71 -34.62 9.54
C GLY A 348 -17.47 -35.45 8.27
N ASP A 349 -18.14 -35.13 7.16
CA ASP A 349 -17.91 -35.78 5.85
C ASP A 349 -16.68 -35.15 5.18
N THR A 350 -15.51 -35.45 5.72
CA THR A 350 -14.27 -34.81 5.35
C THR A 350 -13.84 -35.12 3.90
N ASP A 351 -14.11 -36.34 3.40
CA ASP A 351 -13.76 -36.70 2.02
C ASP A 351 -14.58 -35.90 1.00
N LYS A 352 -15.88 -35.80 1.24
CA LYS A 352 -16.77 -34.99 0.39
C LYS A 352 -16.44 -33.49 0.47
N ALA A 353 -16.06 -32.99 1.65
CA ALA A 353 -15.62 -31.61 1.81
C ALA A 353 -14.37 -31.32 0.96
N ILE A 354 -13.37 -32.21 0.99
CA ILE A 354 -12.14 -32.09 0.19
C ILE A 354 -12.47 -32.07 -1.30
N GLU A 355 -13.34 -32.97 -1.78
CA GLU A 355 -13.74 -33.01 -3.20
C GLU A 355 -14.37 -31.69 -3.64
N ILE A 356 -15.39 -31.21 -2.92
CA ILE A 356 -16.14 -30.00 -3.28
C ILE A 356 -15.27 -28.74 -3.17
N LEU A 357 -14.44 -28.62 -2.12
CA LEU A 357 -13.59 -27.45 -1.93
C LEU A 357 -12.45 -27.38 -2.95
N ASN A 358 -11.88 -28.53 -3.36
CA ASN A 358 -10.95 -28.56 -4.49
C ASN A 358 -11.65 -28.11 -5.78
N GLN A 359 -12.87 -28.60 -6.06
CA GLN A 359 -13.63 -28.14 -7.21
C GLN A 359 -13.87 -26.62 -7.19
N ALA A 360 -14.16 -26.04 -6.02
CA ALA A 360 -14.29 -24.60 -5.90
C ALA A 360 -12.99 -23.86 -6.22
N ILE A 361 -11.85 -24.33 -5.69
CA ILE A 361 -10.53 -23.75 -5.97
C ILE A 361 -10.15 -23.90 -7.45
N ASP A 362 -10.42 -25.05 -8.07
CA ASP A 362 -10.13 -25.27 -9.48
C ASP A 362 -11.04 -24.42 -10.39
N THR A 363 -12.26 -24.14 -9.92
CA THR A 363 -13.19 -23.24 -10.64
C THR A 363 -12.72 -21.79 -10.56
N TYR A 364 -12.25 -21.34 -9.38
CA TYR A 364 -11.85 -19.96 -9.18
C TYR A 364 -10.68 -19.84 -8.16
N PRO A 365 -9.44 -20.07 -8.64
CA PRO A 365 -8.27 -20.10 -7.75
C PRO A 365 -7.90 -18.73 -7.16
N GLU A 366 -8.23 -17.63 -7.83
CA GLU A 366 -7.90 -16.26 -7.39
C GLU A 366 -8.84 -15.75 -6.27
N TYR A 367 -9.91 -16.50 -5.93
CA TYR A 367 -10.86 -16.05 -4.90
C TYR A 367 -10.35 -16.35 -3.49
N THR A 368 -9.99 -15.30 -2.76
CA THR A 368 -9.41 -15.37 -1.41
C THR A 368 -10.15 -14.53 -0.37
N ASP A 369 -11.27 -13.94 -0.72
CA ASP A 369 -12.10 -13.13 0.18
C ASP A 369 -12.69 -13.94 1.34
N GLU A 370 -13.44 -13.28 2.20
CA GLU A 370 -14.20 -13.89 3.27
C GLU A 370 -15.01 -15.09 2.75
N HIS A 371 -14.98 -16.20 3.46
CA HIS A 371 -15.61 -17.46 3.06
C HIS A 371 -14.94 -18.15 1.82
N ASN A 372 -13.62 -18.00 1.66
CA ASN A 372 -12.88 -18.72 0.62
C ASN A 372 -12.89 -20.25 0.85
N ALA A 373 -12.45 -20.99 -0.18
CA ALA A 373 -12.39 -22.45 -0.12
C ALA A 373 -11.06 -22.99 0.48
N TYR A 374 -10.00 -22.18 0.52
CA TYR A 374 -8.66 -22.62 0.90
C TYR A 374 -8.54 -22.98 2.37
N GLU A 375 -9.00 -22.10 3.27
CA GLU A 375 -8.88 -22.33 4.72
C GLU A 375 -9.65 -23.57 5.17
N PRO A 376 -10.96 -23.76 4.81
CA PRO A 376 -11.67 -24.98 5.15
C PRO A 376 -11.09 -26.24 4.48
N LEU A 377 -10.49 -26.14 3.29
CA LEU A 377 -9.81 -27.27 2.65
C LEU A 377 -8.54 -27.67 3.41
N ALA A 378 -7.74 -26.70 3.84
CA ALA A 378 -6.58 -26.98 4.68
C ALA A 378 -6.98 -27.66 6.00
N ASP A 379 -8.07 -27.19 6.64
CA ASP A 379 -8.63 -27.80 7.84
C ASP A 379 -9.10 -29.25 7.59
N ALA A 380 -9.72 -29.50 6.46
CA ALA A 380 -10.16 -30.85 6.06
C ALA A 380 -8.96 -31.79 5.89
N TYR A 381 -7.88 -31.34 5.24
CA TYR A 381 -6.64 -32.12 5.11
C TYR A 381 -5.98 -32.39 6.47
N LEU A 382 -5.97 -31.41 7.38
CA LEU A 382 -5.44 -31.60 8.73
C LEU A 382 -6.24 -32.61 9.55
N LYS A 383 -7.58 -32.59 9.46
CA LYS A 383 -8.46 -33.62 10.08
C LYS A 383 -8.16 -35.01 9.57
N LYS A 384 -7.72 -35.15 8.33
CA LYS A 384 -7.27 -36.45 7.75
C LYS A 384 -5.81 -36.79 8.06
N GLY A 385 -5.09 -35.95 8.78
CA GLY A 385 -3.65 -36.14 9.04
C GLY A 385 -2.75 -35.84 7.84
N ASN A 386 -3.28 -35.30 6.76
CA ASN A 386 -2.51 -34.97 5.56
C ASN A 386 -1.93 -33.54 5.65
N LYS A 387 -0.92 -33.38 6.51
CA LYS A 387 -0.23 -32.08 6.72
C LYS A 387 0.37 -31.52 5.43
N LYS A 388 0.90 -32.38 4.55
CA LYS A 388 1.50 -31.93 3.28
C LYS A 388 0.47 -31.23 2.38
N ALA A 389 -0.69 -31.86 2.19
CA ALA A 389 -1.75 -31.24 1.36
C ALA A 389 -2.28 -29.94 1.99
N ALA A 390 -2.36 -29.85 3.32
CA ALA A 390 -2.71 -28.60 4.00
C ALA A 390 -1.68 -27.49 3.73
N VAL A 391 -0.38 -27.81 3.83
CA VAL A 391 0.71 -26.86 3.50
C VAL A 391 0.62 -26.40 2.04
N ASP A 392 0.45 -27.33 1.09
CA ASP A 392 0.35 -26.98 -0.33
C ASP A 392 -0.88 -26.10 -0.62
N THR A 393 -2.00 -26.37 0.06
CA THR A 393 -3.23 -25.56 -0.03
C THR A 393 -3.01 -24.14 0.50
N LEU A 394 -2.41 -24.00 1.68
CA LEU A 394 -2.13 -22.69 2.28
C LEU A 394 -1.07 -21.91 1.49
N LYS A 395 -0.03 -22.58 0.97
CA LYS A 395 0.93 -21.93 0.06
C LYS A 395 0.24 -21.34 -1.16
N LYS A 396 -0.67 -22.09 -1.80
CA LYS A 396 -1.46 -21.62 -2.93
C LYS A 396 -2.36 -20.44 -2.54
N TYR A 397 -3.01 -20.51 -1.37
CA TYR A 397 -3.80 -19.39 -0.83
C TYR A 397 -2.97 -18.11 -0.72
N MET A 398 -1.77 -18.19 -0.14
CA MET A 398 -0.90 -17.04 0.07
C MET A 398 -0.33 -16.43 -1.22
N THR A 399 -0.46 -17.10 -2.38
CA THR A 399 -0.09 -16.48 -3.67
C THR A 399 -1.15 -15.51 -4.18
N TYR A 400 -2.36 -15.52 -3.60
CA TYR A 400 -3.49 -14.69 -4.02
C TYR A 400 -4.05 -13.81 -2.89
N SER A 401 -3.80 -14.16 -1.62
CA SER A 401 -4.38 -13.44 -0.48
C SER A 401 -3.47 -12.34 0.03
N GLU A 402 -3.95 -11.12 -0.02
CA GLU A 402 -3.24 -9.94 0.50
C GLU A 402 -3.30 -9.83 2.03
N THR A 403 -4.42 -10.25 2.63
CA THR A 403 -4.70 -10.08 4.06
C THR A 403 -4.89 -11.38 4.82
N GLY A 404 -4.42 -12.49 4.27
CA GLY A 404 -4.55 -13.85 4.84
C GLY A 404 -3.68 -14.10 6.08
N TYR A 405 -3.71 -13.18 7.06
CA TYR A 405 -2.88 -13.22 8.26
C TYR A 405 -2.96 -14.56 9.02
N LYS A 406 -4.17 -15.02 9.39
CA LYS A 406 -4.35 -16.28 10.13
C LYS A 406 -3.85 -17.50 9.37
N ALA A 407 -4.08 -17.53 8.06
CA ALA A 407 -3.60 -18.61 7.21
C ALA A 407 -2.08 -18.61 7.09
N SER A 408 -1.45 -17.42 7.06
CA SER A 408 0.01 -17.31 7.04
C SER A 408 0.65 -17.87 8.31
N LEU A 409 0.08 -17.59 9.48
CA LEU A 409 0.56 -18.14 10.75
C LEU A 409 0.45 -19.66 10.80
N LYS A 410 -0.72 -20.18 10.41
CA LYS A 410 -0.96 -21.62 10.34
C LYS A 410 0.00 -22.32 9.38
N LEU A 411 0.30 -21.68 8.24
CA LEU A 411 1.29 -22.19 7.30
C LEU A 411 2.69 -22.23 7.93
N ALA A 412 3.10 -21.16 8.62
CA ALA A 412 4.39 -21.13 9.32
C ALA A 412 4.53 -22.27 10.35
N GLU A 413 3.51 -22.50 11.17
CA GLU A 413 3.49 -23.58 12.16
C GLU A 413 3.65 -24.95 11.50
N LEU A 414 2.88 -25.24 10.47
CA LEU A 414 2.95 -26.49 9.74
C LEU A 414 4.30 -26.74 9.06
N LEU A 415 4.93 -25.67 8.54
CA LEU A 415 6.25 -25.75 7.93
C LEU A 415 7.35 -26.01 8.97
N LEU A 416 7.25 -25.38 10.15
CA LEU A 416 8.15 -25.67 11.27
C LEU A 416 8.03 -27.14 11.73
N GLU A 417 6.82 -27.64 11.88
CA GLU A 417 6.58 -29.05 12.22
C GLU A 417 7.10 -30.02 11.15
N ALA A 418 7.09 -29.60 9.88
CA ALA A 418 7.62 -30.36 8.76
C ALA A 418 9.16 -30.27 8.63
N GLY A 419 9.84 -29.47 9.47
CA GLY A 419 11.29 -29.26 9.41
C GLY A 419 11.72 -28.34 8.26
N ASP A 420 10.84 -27.49 7.77
CA ASP A 420 11.13 -26.45 6.76
C ASP A 420 11.11 -25.04 7.39
N PRO A 421 12.12 -24.68 8.19
CA PRO A 421 12.19 -23.35 8.80
C PRO A 421 12.41 -22.22 7.77
N ALA A 422 13.02 -22.51 6.62
CA ALA A 422 13.22 -21.52 5.57
C ALA A 422 11.89 -21.14 4.90
N GLY A 423 11.03 -22.13 4.61
CA GLY A 423 9.67 -21.87 4.12
C GLY A 423 8.80 -21.18 5.16
N ALA A 424 8.94 -21.55 6.43
CA ALA A 424 8.17 -20.97 7.53
C ALA A 424 8.41 -19.46 7.72
N ARG A 425 9.55 -18.93 7.32
CA ARG A 425 9.91 -17.50 7.47
C ARG A 425 9.06 -16.59 6.62
N HIS A 426 8.72 -16.97 5.41
CA HIS A 426 8.02 -16.09 4.45
C HIS A 426 6.61 -15.69 4.92
N ALA A 427 5.96 -16.55 5.70
CA ALA A 427 4.62 -16.29 6.21
C ALA A 427 4.60 -15.15 7.26
N PRO A 428 5.40 -15.18 8.35
CA PRO A 428 5.46 -14.06 9.29
C PRO A 428 6.10 -12.79 8.69
N GLU A 429 7.04 -12.89 7.73
CA GLU A 429 7.53 -11.71 7.00
C GLU A 429 6.39 -10.98 6.28
N GLY A 430 5.49 -11.72 5.60
CA GLY A 430 4.29 -11.16 4.98
C GLY A 430 3.32 -10.57 6.00
N ALA A 431 3.20 -11.19 7.19
CA ALA A 431 2.35 -10.73 8.27
C ALA A 431 2.75 -9.33 8.80
N MET A 432 4.04 -8.95 8.71
CA MET A 432 4.52 -7.62 9.11
C MET A 432 3.95 -6.49 8.24
N PHE A 433 3.49 -6.78 7.02
CA PHE A 433 2.79 -5.80 6.19
C PHE A 433 1.30 -5.65 6.52
N ILE A 434 0.77 -6.50 7.41
CA ILE A 434 -0.63 -6.47 7.86
C ILE A 434 -0.72 -6.03 9.32
N ARG A 435 0.11 -6.63 10.21
CA ARG A 435 0.12 -6.41 11.66
C ARG A 435 1.52 -6.13 12.22
N PRO A 436 2.19 -5.06 11.82
CA PRO A 436 3.55 -4.80 12.28
C PRO A 436 3.67 -4.50 13.77
N MET A 437 2.56 -4.31 14.50
CA MET A 437 2.56 -4.08 15.95
C MET A 437 2.24 -5.36 16.75
N ASP A 438 2.20 -6.53 16.10
CA ASP A 438 1.91 -7.79 16.77
C ASP A 438 3.18 -8.38 17.42
N MET A 439 3.20 -8.39 18.78
CA MET A 439 4.35 -8.89 19.53
C MET A 439 4.60 -10.40 19.34
N GLU A 440 3.54 -11.20 19.18
CA GLU A 440 3.70 -12.66 19.00
C GLU A 440 4.41 -12.97 17.67
N GLU A 441 4.11 -12.19 16.63
CA GLU A 441 4.74 -12.37 15.33
C GLU A 441 6.19 -11.91 15.32
N HIS A 442 6.52 -10.77 15.94
CA HIS A 442 7.90 -10.36 16.11
C HIS A 442 8.70 -11.41 16.90
N GLN A 443 8.12 -11.99 17.97
CA GLN A 443 8.76 -13.04 18.74
C GLN A 443 9.00 -14.29 17.89
N ARG A 444 7.97 -14.75 17.15
CA ARG A 444 8.04 -15.92 16.27
C ARG A 444 9.07 -15.73 15.17
N LEU A 445 9.01 -14.59 14.47
CA LEU A 445 9.94 -14.28 13.39
C LEU A 445 11.38 -14.12 13.92
N GLY A 446 11.56 -13.41 15.02
CA GLY A 446 12.86 -13.21 15.65
C GLY A 446 13.51 -14.53 16.07
N ASP A 447 12.76 -15.42 16.70
CA ASP A 447 13.24 -16.76 17.10
C ASP A 447 13.60 -17.63 15.89
N LEU A 448 12.79 -17.58 14.84
CA LEU A 448 13.04 -18.29 13.61
C LEU A 448 14.31 -17.80 12.91
N LEU A 449 14.48 -16.51 12.77
CA LEU A 449 15.66 -15.86 12.18
C LEU A 449 16.93 -16.18 12.99
N LEU A 450 16.85 -16.11 14.32
CA LEU A 450 17.96 -16.43 15.22
C LEU A 450 18.38 -17.90 15.06
N SER A 451 17.42 -18.83 15.02
CA SER A 451 17.68 -20.27 14.80
C SER A 451 18.38 -20.54 13.48
N GLN A 452 18.10 -19.74 12.45
CA GLN A 452 18.72 -19.79 11.13
C GLN A 452 20.02 -18.98 11.02
N LYS A 453 20.51 -18.42 12.12
CA LYS A 453 21.69 -17.56 12.19
C LYS A 453 21.59 -16.30 11.28
N GLN A 454 20.38 -15.86 11.03
CA GLN A 454 20.10 -14.62 10.30
C GLN A 454 20.05 -13.46 11.30
N TYR A 455 21.21 -13.09 11.80
CA TYR A 455 21.33 -12.22 12.97
C TYR A 455 20.83 -10.80 12.74
N THR A 456 21.13 -10.20 11.58
CA THR A 456 20.71 -8.80 11.29
C THR A 456 19.19 -8.63 11.29
N PRO A 457 18.39 -9.43 10.55
CA PRO A 457 16.94 -9.33 10.67
C PRO A 457 16.41 -9.79 12.04
N ALA A 458 17.06 -10.73 12.75
CA ALA A 458 16.65 -11.10 14.10
C ALA A 458 16.78 -9.92 15.10
N VAL A 459 17.84 -9.11 14.98
CA VAL A 459 18.00 -7.88 15.77
C VAL A 459 16.80 -6.96 15.59
N ARG A 460 16.35 -6.74 14.35
CA ARG A 460 15.18 -5.92 14.04
C ARG A 460 13.94 -6.37 14.81
N GLU A 461 13.67 -7.68 14.82
CA GLU A 461 12.46 -8.22 15.46
C GLU A 461 12.52 -8.07 16.99
N PHE A 462 13.68 -8.34 17.61
CA PHE A 462 13.82 -8.19 19.05
C PHE A 462 13.87 -6.71 19.49
N GLU A 463 14.38 -5.79 18.66
CA GLU A 463 14.28 -4.34 18.90
C GLU A 463 12.82 -3.87 18.82
N ALA A 464 12.03 -4.37 17.87
CA ALA A 464 10.60 -4.10 17.77
C ALA A 464 9.86 -4.59 19.03
N LEU A 465 10.16 -5.79 19.55
CA LEU A 465 9.58 -6.29 20.80
C LEU A 465 9.89 -5.41 22.01
N ILE A 466 11.12 -4.90 22.11
CA ILE A 466 11.48 -3.96 23.18
C ILE A 466 10.69 -2.66 23.04
N ALA A 467 10.56 -2.14 21.81
CA ALA A 467 9.79 -0.92 21.53
C ALA A 467 8.29 -1.09 21.85
N LEU A 468 7.74 -2.26 21.58
CA LEU A 468 6.36 -2.65 21.91
C LEU A 468 6.14 -2.96 23.39
N ASN A 469 7.20 -2.85 24.22
CA ASN A 469 7.15 -3.08 25.66
C ASN A 469 6.74 -4.53 26.03
N THR A 470 7.38 -5.51 25.39
CA THR A 470 7.15 -6.95 25.64
C THR A 470 7.14 -7.29 27.13
N PRO A 471 6.28 -8.22 27.60
CA PRO A 471 6.28 -8.68 28.99
C PRO A 471 7.60 -9.38 29.40
N ASP A 472 8.20 -10.18 28.53
CA ASP A 472 9.47 -10.85 28.74
C ASP A 472 10.65 -9.99 28.24
N LYS A 473 10.94 -8.91 28.95
CA LYS A 473 12.07 -8.03 28.59
C LYS A 473 13.43 -8.71 28.77
N ALA A 474 13.60 -9.51 29.83
CA ALA A 474 14.88 -10.14 30.11
C ALA A 474 15.24 -11.19 29.04
N GLY A 475 14.29 -12.05 28.66
CA GLY A 475 14.46 -13.00 27.56
C GLY A 475 14.70 -12.29 26.23
N THR A 476 13.93 -11.25 25.93
CA THR A 476 14.08 -10.48 24.68
C THR A 476 15.44 -9.78 24.59
N TYR A 477 15.92 -9.13 25.66
CA TYR A 477 17.26 -8.54 25.66
C TYR A 477 18.36 -9.61 25.52
N THR A 478 18.16 -10.82 26.05
CA THR A 478 19.11 -11.92 25.90
C THR A 478 19.18 -12.38 24.44
N LYS A 479 18.04 -12.58 23.77
CA LYS A 479 17.97 -12.95 22.34
C LYS A 479 18.52 -11.84 21.44
N LEU A 480 18.24 -10.57 21.75
CA LEU A 480 18.83 -9.42 21.09
C LEU A 480 20.36 -9.41 21.23
N ALA A 481 20.86 -9.71 22.44
CA ALA A 481 22.30 -9.83 22.69
C ALA A 481 22.93 -10.97 21.92
N GLU A 482 22.27 -12.14 21.87
CA GLU A 482 22.72 -13.30 21.08
C GLU A 482 22.80 -12.97 19.59
N SER A 483 21.79 -12.29 19.07
CA SER A 483 21.75 -11.83 17.68
C SER A 483 22.88 -10.84 17.38
N ASN A 484 23.10 -9.84 18.26
CA ASN A 484 24.21 -8.89 18.13
C ASN A 484 25.58 -9.59 18.19
N PHE A 485 25.74 -10.57 19.06
CA PHE A 485 26.97 -11.36 19.16
C PHE A 485 27.21 -12.17 17.89
N GLY A 486 26.16 -12.79 17.35
CA GLY A 486 26.24 -13.59 16.12
C GLY A 486 26.66 -12.77 14.89
N GLN A 487 26.24 -11.50 14.80
CA GLN A 487 26.69 -10.58 13.74
C GLN A 487 28.06 -9.91 14.02
N GLY A 488 28.72 -10.25 15.13
CA GLY A 488 30.03 -9.74 15.50
C GLY A 488 30.04 -8.42 16.31
N ASN A 489 28.86 -7.89 16.65
CA ASN A 489 28.74 -6.65 17.44
C ASN A 489 28.80 -6.94 18.94
N ARG A 490 30.02 -7.25 19.44
CA ARG A 490 30.23 -7.61 20.84
C ARG A 490 29.83 -6.51 21.82
N GLN A 491 30.01 -5.24 21.46
CA GLN A 491 29.67 -4.14 22.35
C GLN A 491 28.16 -4.04 22.59
N SER A 492 27.36 -4.10 21.53
CA SER A 492 25.89 -4.13 21.64
C SER A 492 25.40 -5.39 22.37
N ALA A 493 26.02 -6.55 22.08
CA ALA A 493 25.72 -7.79 22.78
C ALA A 493 25.94 -7.65 24.29
N LYS A 494 27.10 -7.14 24.72
CA LYS A 494 27.40 -6.92 26.14
C LYS A 494 26.41 -5.94 26.78
N THR A 495 26.08 -4.84 26.11
CA THR A 495 25.11 -3.85 26.61
C THR A 495 23.74 -4.50 26.83
N ASN A 496 23.27 -5.31 25.89
CA ASN A 496 21.95 -5.94 25.98
C ASN A 496 21.91 -7.08 27.03
N VAL A 497 22.99 -7.87 27.18
CA VAL A 497 23.10 -8.83 28.27
C VAL A 497 23.03 -8.15 29.66
N MET A 498 23.72 -7.01 29.83
CA MET A 498 23.65 -6.26 31.08
C MET A 498 22.24 -5.77 31.37
N LYS A 499 21.52 -5.26 30.38
CA LYS A 499 20.11 -4.87 30.52
C LYS A 499 19.23 -6.05 30.94
N ALA A 500 19.44 -7.23 30.35
CA ALA A 500 18.71 -8.45 30.75
C ALA A 500 18.95 -8.79 32.24
N LEU A 501 20.21 -8.70 32.71
CA LEU A 501 20.58 -9.00 34.07
C LEU A 501 20.18 -7.89 35.07
N GLU A 502 20.04 -6.64 34.64
CA GLU A 502 19.45 -5.58 35.46
C GLU A 502 17.98 -5.87 35.80
N ILE A 503 17.25 -6.47 34.83
CA ILE A 503 15.84 -6.86 35.01
C ILE A 503 15.72 -8.17 35.82
N ALA A 504 16.54 -9.17 35.49
CA ALA A 504 16.54 -10.48 36.09
C ALA A 504 17.98 -10.96 36.40
N PRO A 505 18.54 -10.62 37.57
CA PRO A 505 19.94 -10.88 37.90
C PRO A 505 20.37 -12.34 37.89
N SER A 506 19.42 -13.27 38.06
CA SER A 506 19.66 -14.72 38.08
C SER A 506 19.23 -15.43 36.78
N TYR A 507 18.96 -14.68 35.71
CA TYR A 507 18.53 -15.25 34.44
C TYR A 507 19.67 -16.02 33.77
N GLU A 508 19.64 -17.33 33.88
CA GLU A 508 20.73 -18.25 33.48
C GLU A 508 21.17 -18.07 32.02
N PRO A 509 20.28 -17.94 31.01
CA PRO A 509 20.71 -17.73 29.62
C PRO A 509 21.52 -16.43 29.42
N ALA A 510 21.19 -15.35 30.14
CA ALA A 510 21.94 -14.10 30.08
C ALA A 510 23.31 -14.21 30.76
N LEU A 511 23.39 -14.94 31.87
CA LEU A 511 24.66 -15.22 32.56
C LEU A 511 25.63 -16.03 31.69
N GLU A 512 25.11 -17.08 31.02
CA GLU A 512 25.91 -17.88 30.10
C GLU A 512 26.42 -17.06 28.90
N LEU A 513 25.54 -16.20 28.34
CA LEU A 513 25.92 -15.36 27.21
C LEU A 513 26.94 -14.30 27.64
N LEU A 514 26.84 -13.76 28.87
CA LEU A 514 27.81 -12.80 29.41
C LEU A 514 29.24 -13.36 29.42
N LEU A 515 29.40 -14.67 29.68
CA LEU A 515 30.71 -15.33 29.65
C LEU A 515 31.32 -15.37 28.26
N LYS A 516 30.47 -15.42 27.21
CA LYS A 516 30.90 -15.49 25.79
C LYS A 516 31.22 -14.11 25.20
N VAL A 517 30.57 -13.05 25.70
CA VAL A 517 30.71 -11.67 25.16
C VAL A 517 31.74 -10.80 25.91
N ARG A 518 32.39 -11.39 26.94
CA ARG A 518 33.46 -10.71 27.74
C ARG A 518 34.65 -10.27 26.91
#